data_b7af04aba7e127b89a6f7c4ea1ea797a
#
_entry.id   b7af04aba7e127b89a6f7c4ea1ea797a
#
_cell.length_a   1.000
_cell.length_b   1.000
_cell.length_c   1.000
_cell.angle_alpha   90.00
_cell.angle_beta   90.00
_cell.angle_gamma   90.00
#
_symmetry.space_group_name_H-M   'P 1'
#
loop_
_entity.id
_entity.type
_entity.pdbx_description
1 polymer ?
#
loop_
_entity_poly.entity_id
_entity_poly.type
_entity_poly.pdbx_seq_one_letter_code
_entity_poly.pdbx_strand_id
1 'polypeptide(L)'
;EPVRVAIVGAGYMGRGIAHQFLKPLTGMRLVAVSNRTITEAERAYTDAGLESVKYCETLGQLEETINSGDAAVTEDWANICCSEQVDVVLEATGEVEFAAHVAMKAIEHGKHVVLMNAELDATVGPILKTYADKAGVVITNTDGDEPGVAMNLVRFDKTIGYDPVCAGNINGKIDHYRTPDTQRAFAEKYNQKPIMITSFADGTKLSMETTVLANATGFGVGQTGMFGLECDHVKETLNFFTPEHFANGGIVDYTIGAEPHTGAFVIGYNEDPMNQQYMDYFKMGEGPLYCFYTPYHLPHLQITTTVARAALFGDATATPLGKPTCDVMTKAKRT
;
A
#
# COMPACT_ATOMS: atom_id res chain seq x y z
N GLU A 1 -21.09 -3.84 -16.69
CA GLU A 1 -20.98 -2.44 -16.23
C GLU A 1 -19.56 -2.20 -15.71
N PRO A 2 -19.03 -0.96 -15.78
CA PRO A 2 -17.72 -0.66 -15.24
C PRO A 2 -17.76 -0.66 -13.70
N VAL A 3 -16.64 -1.04 -13.07
CA VAL A 3 -16.45 -0.91 -11.62
C VAL A 3 -16.48 0.57 -11.25
N ARG A 4 -17.34 0.94 -10.29
CA ARG A 4 -17.57 2.31 -9.85
C ARG A 4 -16.71 2.60 -8.62
N VAL A 5 -15.76 3.49 -8.79
CA VAL A 5 -14.73 3.80 -7.81
C VAL A 5 -14.95 5.18 -7.24
N ALA A 6 -14.86 5.33 -5.92
CA ALA A 6 -14.89 6.62 -5.27
C ALA A 6 -13.66 6.82 -4.36
N ILE A 7 -13.20 8.07 -4.24
CA ILE A 7 -12.03 8.45 -3.44
C ILE A 7 -12.47 9.27 -2.24
N VAL A 8 -11.97 8.91 -1.05
CA VAL A 8 -12.06 9.74 0.15
C VAL A 8 -10.67 10.28 0.46
N GLY A 9 -10.50 11.60 0.34
CA GLY A 9 -9.24 12.32 0.48
C GLY A 9 -8.65 12.76 -0.85
N ALA A 10 -8.65 14.08 -1.10
CA ALA A 10 -8.15 14.72 -2.33
C ALA A 10 -6.78 15.41 -2.12
N GLY A 11 -5.94 14.86 -1.25
CA GLY A 11 -4.56 15.28 -1.07
C GLY A 11 -3.68 14.95 -2.27
N TYR A 12 -2.36 15.02 -2.10
CA TYR A 12 -1.40 14.71 -3.16
C TYR A 12 -1.65 13.33 -3.80
N MET A 13 -1.81 12.29 -2.98
CA MET A 13 -2.05 10.93 -3.48
C MET A 13 -3.45 10.78 -4.10
N GLY A 14 -4.49 11.35 -3.46
CA GLY A 14 -5.86 11.28 -4.00
C GLY A 14 -5.99 11.91 -5.38
N ARG A 15 -5.32 13.04 -5.64
CA ARG A 15 -5.28 13.67 -6.98
C ARG A 15 -4.50 12.81 -7.99
N GLY A 16 -3.38 12.20 -7.57
CA GLY A 16 -2.64 11.26 -8.42
C GLY A 16 -3.48 10.04 -8.81
N ILE A 17 -4.27 9.52 -7.87
CA ILE A 17 -5.20 8.42 -8.11
C ILE A 17 -6.31 8.86 -9.09
N ALA A 18 -6.95 10.01 -8.86
CA ALA A 18 -7.97 10.54 -9.76
C ALA A 18 -7.44 10.66 -11.20
N HIS A 19 -6.21 11.16 -11.36
CA HIS A 19 -5.56 11.25 -12.66
C HIS A 19 -5.40 9.88 -13.35
N GLN A 20 -5.14 8.79 -12.62
CA GLN A 20 -5.06 7.45 -13.22
C GLN A 20 -6.42 6.97 -13.74
N PHE A 21 -7.51 7.22 -13.00
CA PHE A 21 -8.85 6.80 -13.40
C PHE A 21 -9.46 7.64 -14.53
N LEU A 22 -9.00 8.87 -14.72
CA LEU A 22 -9.47 9.76 -15.79
C LEU A 22 -8.71 9.58 -17.11
N LYS A 23 -7.66 8.77 -17.14
CA LYS A 23 -7.08 8.26 -18.39
C LYS A 23 -8.07 7.31 -19.08
N PRO A 24 -7.95 7.08 -20.38
CA PRO A 24 -8.74 6.06 -21.07
C PRO A 24 -8.53 4.69 -20.41
N LEU A 25 -9.46 4.28 -19.59
CA LEU A 25 -9.43 3.03 -18.83
C LEU A 25 -10.72 2.26 -19.08
N THR A 26 -10.60 1.02 -19.59
CA THR A 26 -11.74 0.17 -19.83
C THR A 26 -12.13 -0.57 -18.56
N GLY A 27 -13.43 -0.60 -18.26
CA GLY A 27 -14.00 -1.42 -17.19
C GLY A 27 -14.00 -0.80 -15.80
N MET A 28 -13.51 0.44 -15.63
CA MET A 28 -13.56 1.17 -14.36
C MET A 28 -13.92 2.63 -14.59
N ARG A 29 -14.58 3.25 -13.61
CA ARG A 29 -14.92 4.66 -13.65
C ARG A 29 -14.77 5.30 -12.27
N LEU A 30 -14.07 6.44 -12.18
CA LEU A 30 -14.12 7.31 -11.01
C LEU A 30 -15.46 8.04 -11.00
N VAL A 31 -16.29 7.76 -10.01
CA VAL A 31 -17.67 8.28 -9.93
C VAL A 31 -17.81 9.43 -8.94
N ALA A 32 -17.01 9.42 -7.86
CA ALA A 32 -17.08 10.46 -6.85
C ALA A 32 -15.73 10.69 -6.15
N VAL A 33 -15.53 11.93 -5.69
CA VAL A 33 -14.43 12.30 -4.79
C VAL A 33 -14.99 13.06 -3.61
N SER A 34 -14.61 12.65 -2.39
CA SER A 34 -14.91 13.39 -1.16
C SER A 34 -13.66 14.00 -0.56
N ASN A 35 -13.80 15.22 -0.10
CA ASN A 35 -12.79 15.89 0.70
C ASN A 35 -13.41 16.93 1.61
N ARG A 36 -12.86 17.10 2.81
CA ARG A 36 -13.28 18.13 3.79
C ARG A 36 -13.34 19.55 3.22
N THR A 37 -12.47 19.85 2.25
CA THR A 37 -12.45 21.11 1.50
C THR A 37 -12.90 20.80 0.09
N ILE A 38 -14.08 21.26 -0.29
CA ILE A 38 -14.71 20.89 -1.57
C ILE A 38 -13.85 21.26 -2.78
N THR A 39 -13.19 22.42 -2.74
CA THR A 39 -12.31 22.86 -3.83
C THR A 39 -11.13 21.92 -4.09
N GLU A 40 -10.66 21.18 -3.08
CA GLU A 40 -9.64 20.14 -3.28
C GLU A 40 -10.22 18.88 -3.94
N ALA A 41 -11.49 18.55 -3.66
CA ALA A 41 -12.18 17.47 -4.37
C ALA A 41 -12.42 17.84 -5.85
N GLU A 42 -12.81 19.07 -6.14
CA GLU A 42 -12.91 19.59 -7.50
C GLU A 42 -11.57 19.56 -8.23
N ARG A 43 -10.50 19.96 -7.56
CA ARG A 43 -9.14 19.91 -8.10
C ARG A 43 -8.68 18.51 -8.48
N ALA A 44 -9.14 17.47 -7.79
CA ALA A 44 -8.81 16.08 -8.16
C ALA A 44 -9.28 15.74 -9.58
N TYR A 45 -10.35 16.34 -10.02
CA TYR A 45 -10.86 16.18 -11.39
C TYR A 45 -10.24 17.20 -12.35
N THR A 46 -10.18 18.47 -11.98
CA THR A 46 -9.70 19.53 -12.88
C THR A 46 -8.21 19.41 -13.19
N ASP A 47 -7.38 19.04 -12.19
CA ASP A 47 -5.95 18.75 -12.40
C ASP A 47 -5.75 17.55 -13.34
N ALA A 48 -6.75 16.66 -13.44
CA ALA A 48 -6.74 15.51 -14.34
C ALA A 48 -7.44 15.78 -15.71
N GLY A 49 -7.90 17.00 -15.95
CA GLY A 49 -8.46 17.45 -17.24
C GLY A 49 -9.97 17.34 -17.39
N LEU A 50 -10.71 17.04 -16.32
CA LEU A 50 -12.18 17.05 -16.32
C LEU A 50 -12.70 18.35 -15.72
N GLU A 51 -13.24 19.24 -16.57
CA GLU A 51 -13.66 20.58 -16.15
C GLU A 51 -15.04 20.63 -15.46
N SER A 52 -15.93 19.66 -15.72
CA SER A 52 -17.29 19.66 -15.20
C SER A 52 -17.48 18.59 -14.14
N VAL A 53 -17.72 19.02 -12.90
CA VAL A 53 -18.07 18.17 -11.76
C VAL A 53 -19.31 18.72 -11.08
N LYS A 54 -20.12 17.87 -10.45
CA LYS A 54 -21.32 18.27 -9.72
C LYS A 54 -21.11 18.14 -8.22
N TYR A 55 -21.35 19.21 -7.50
CA TYR A 55 -21.41 19.18 -6.04
C TYR A 55 -22.69 18.50 -5.57
N CYS A 56 -22.54 17.56 -4.66
CA CYS A 56 -23.63 16.78 -4.07
C CYS A 56 -23.60 16.91 -2.55
N GLU A 57 -24.65 17.50 -1.99
CA GLU A 57 -24.81 17.67 -0.54
C GLU A 57 -25.41 16.43 0.11
N THR A 58 -26.29 15.73 -0.60
CA THR A 58 -27.03 14.56 -0.08
C THR A 58 -26.73 13.29 -0.85
N LEU A 59 -26.96 12.13 -0.24
CA LEU A 59 -26.84 10.82 -0.87
C LEU A 59 -27.67 10.72 -2.15
N GLY A 60 -28.92 11.21 -2.14
CA GLY A 60 -29.77 11.17 -3.33
C GLY A 60 -29.21 11.96 -4.51
N GLN A 61 -28.66 13.16 -4.24
CA GLN A 61 -27.98 13.96 -5.28
C GLN A 61 -26.72 13.26 -5.81
N LEU A 62 -25.95 12.60 -4.93
CA LEU A 62 -24.77 11.85 -5.31
C LEU A 62 -25.15 10.70 -6.27
N GLU A 63 -26.14 9.92 -5.93
CA GLU A 63 -26.60 8.77 -6.73
C GLU A 63 -27.22 9.20 -8.06
N GLU A 64 -28.02 10.26 -8.07
CA GLU A 64 -28.58 10.83 -9.31
C GLU A 64 -27.44 11.31 -10.24
N THR A 65 -26.44 12.00 -9.70
CA THR A 65 -25.28 12.45 -10.46
C THR A 65 -24.49 11.30 -11.06
N ILE A 66 -24.20 10.27 -10.26
CA ILE A 66 -23.47 9.08 -10.75
C ILE A 66 -24.27 8.34 -11.83
N ASN A 67 -25.58 8.18 -11.64
CA ASN A 67 -26.46 7.51 -12.59
C ASN A 67 -26.61 8.29 -13.91
N SER A 68 -26.55 9.61 -13.89
CA SER A 68 -26.54 10.44 -15.11
C SER A 68 -25.22 10.38 -15.89
N GLY A 69 -24.18 9.72 -15.33
CA GLY A 69 -22.88 9.60 -15.96
C GLY A 69 -21.91 10.73 -15.63
N ASP A 70 -22.31 11.65 -14.77
CA ASP A 70 -21.50 12.78 -14.37
C ASP A 70 -20.52 12.42 -13.21
N ALA A 71 -19.47 13.23 -13.04
CA ALA A 71 -18.54 13.14 -11.93
C ALA A 71 -19.09 13.94 -10.74
N ALA A 72 -19.06 13.34 -9.55
CA ALA A 72 -19.58 13.91 -8.32
C ALA A 72 -18.46 14.33 -7.36
N VAL A 73 -18.67 15.42 -6.62
CA VAL A 73 -17.86 15.82 -5.48
C VAL A 73 -18.75 16.08 -4.27
N THR A 74 -18.27 15.73 -3.07
CA THR A 74 -19.01 15.92 -1.82
C THR A 74 -18.07 16.18 -0.65
N GLU A 75 -18.53 16.93 0.35
CA GLU A 75 -17.86 17.07 1.64
C GLU A 75 -18.18 15.91 2.59
N ASP A 76 -19.35 15.28 2.40
CA ASP A 76 -19.79 14.17 3.23
C ASP A 76 -19.32 12.83 2.67
N TRP A 77 -18.23 12.34 3.21
CA TRP A 77 -17.65 11.02 2.87
C TRP A 77 -18.60 9.85 3.17
N ALA A 78 -19.53 10.00 4.12
CA ALA A 78 -20.47 8.94 4.44
C ALA A 78 -21.43 8.67 3.27
N ASN A 79 -21.79 9.69 2.49
CA ASN A 79 -22.58 9.52 1.28
C ASN A 79 -21.88 8.60 0.27
N ILE A 80 -20.55 8.70 0.13
CA ILE A 80 -19.76 7.78 -0.71
C ILE A 80 -19.87 6.34 -0.21
N CYS A 81 -19.67 6.13 1.10
CA CYS A 81 -19.71 4.79 1.69
C CYS A 81 -21.10 4.15 1.62
N CYS A 82 -22.16 4.96 1.76
CA CYS A 82 -23.55 4.48 1.77
C CYS A 82 -24.14 4.28 0.36
N SER A 83 -23.57 4.91 -0.68
CA SER A 83 -24.16 4.90 -2.02
C SER A 83 -24.17 3.50 -2.66
N GLU A 84 -25.29 3.09 -3.19
CA GLU A 84 -25.42 1.87 -4.02
C GLU A 84 -24.70 2.02 -5.38
N GLN A 85 -24.32 3.24 -5.75
CA GLN A 85 -23.61 3.55 -6.99
C GLN A 85 -22.08 3.53 -6.84
N VAL A 86 -21.54 3.02 -5.73
CA VAL A 86 -20.11 2.85 -5.46
C VAL A 86 -19.82 1.38 -5.17
N ASP A 87 -18.83 0.81 -5.82
CA ASP A 87 -18.37 -0.56 -5.61
C ASP A 87 -17.09 -0.63 -4.77
N VAL A 88 -16.19 0.33 -4.99
CA VAL A 88 -14.89 0.41 -4.30
C VAL A 88 -14.66 1.79 -3.73
N VAL A 89 -14.29 1.84 -2.47
CA VAL A 89 -13.85 3.07 -1.77
C VAL A 89 -12.32 3.06 -1.66
N LEU A 90 -11.69 4.08 -2.21
CA LEU A 90 -10.27 4.35 -2.07
C LEU A 90 -10.05 5.33 -0.92
N GLU A 91 -9.40 4.86 0.15
CA GLU A 91 -9.06 5.68 1.31
C GLU A 91 -7.66 6.30 1.10
N ALA A 92 -7.58 7.63 1.05
CA ALA A 92 -6.36 8.39 0.77
C ALA A 92 -6.19 9.63 1.67
N THR A 93 -6.70 9.58 2.91
CA THR A 93 -6.69 10.73 3.82
C THR A 93 -5.39 10.89 4.60
N GLY A 94 -4.71 9.76 4.91
CA GLY A 94 -3.49 9.73 5.72
C GLY A 94 -3.71 10.01 7.21
N GLU A 95 -4.95 9.87 7.70
CA GLU A 95 -5.33 10.08 9.10
C GLU A 95 -5.92 8.78 9.66
N VAL A 96 -5.28 8.17 10.65
CA VAL A 96 -5.63 6.81 11.12
C VAL A 96 -7.06 6.71 11.65
N GLU A 97 -7.44 7.57 12.59
CA GLU A 97 -8.76 7.51 13.22
C GLU A 97 -9.88 7.79 12.22
N PHE A 98 -9.74 8.84 11.43
CA PHE A 98 -10.73 9.19 10.41
C PHE A 98 -10.85 8.09 9.35
N ALA A 99 -9.73 7.57 8.87
CA ALA A 99 -9.69 6.50 7.89
C ALA A 99 -10.31 5.20 8.41
N ALA A 100 -10.17 4.91 9.71
CA ALA A 100 -10.84 3.76 10.33
C ALA A 100 -12.37 3.89 10.27
N HIS A 101 -12.92 5.09 10.50
CA HIS A 101 -14.35 5.33 10.33
C HIS A 101 -14.81 5.17 8.88
N VAL A 102 -14.02 5.68 7.91
CA VAL A 102 -14.32 5.52 6.48
C VAL A 102 -14.32 4.04 6.10
N ALA A 103 -13.26 3.31 6.47
CA ALA A 103 -13.14 1.88 6.16
C ALA A 103 -14.28 1.05 6.78
N MET A 104 -14.58 1.27 8.06
CA MET A 104 -15.70 0.58 8.72
C MET A 104 -17.04 0.87 8.06
N LYS A 105 -17.32 2.14 7.75
CA LYS A 105 -18.57 2.53 7.10
C LYS A 105 -18.71 1.91 5.71
N ALA A 106 -17.63 1.90 4.92
CA ALA A 106 -17.60 1.25 3.62
C ALA A 106 -17.84 -0.27 3.73
N ILE A 107 -17.17 -0.95 4.66
CA ILE A 107 -17.35 -2.38 4.93
C ILE A 107 -18.79 -2.70 5.33
N GLU A 108 -19.40 -1.92 6.24
CA GLU A 108 -20.78 -2.08 6.68
C GLU A 108 -21.79 -1.99 5.54
N HIS A 109 -21.46 -1.23 4.48
CA HIS A 109 -22.30 -1.06 3.28
C HIS A 109 -21.85 -1.94 2.10
N GLY A 110 -21.04 -2.97 2.35
CA GLY A 110 -20.66 -3.96 1.34
C GLY A 110 -19.71 -3.43 0.26
N LYS A 111 -18.90 -2.40 0.57
CA LYS A 111 -17.93 -1.85 -0.38
C LYS A 111 -16.56 -2.49 -0.18
N HIS A 112 -15.85 -2.77 -1.29
CA HIS A 112 -14.43 -3.06 -1.21
C HIS A 112 -13.67 -1.80 -0.79
N VAL A 113 -12.61 -1.97 0.01
CA VAL A 113 -11.79 -0.86 0.51
C VAL A 113 -10.35 -1.05 0.05
N VAL A 114 -9.82 -0.05 -0.63
CA VAL A 114 -8.42 -0.01 -1.04
C VAL A 114 -7.73 1.14 -0.29
N LEU A 115 -6.67 0.81 0.43
CA LEU A 115 -5.95 1.71 1.32
C LEU A 115 -4.71 2.29 0.64
N MET A 116 -4.63 3.62 0.60
CA MET A 116 -3.40 4.37 0.35
C MET A 116 -2.79 4.88 1.67
N ASN A 117 -3.06 4.18 2.75
CA ASN A 117 -2.80 4.58 4.13
C ASN A 117 -2.25 3.37 4.90
N ALA A 118 -0.95 3.15 4.79
CA ALA A 118 -0.26 2.08 5.49
C ALA A 118 -0.34 2.26 7.02
N GLU A 119 -0.46 3.51 7.48
CA GLU A 119 -0.60 3.86 8.88
C GLU A 119 -1.88 3.29 9.50
N LEU A 120 -2.98 3.33 8.74
CA LEU A 120 -4.24 2.72 9.15
C LEU A 120 -4.11 1.20 9.29
N ASP A 121 -3.55 0.55 8.28
CA ASP A 121 -3.41 -0.90 8.26
C ASP A 121 -2.44 -1.38 9.36
N ALA A 122 -1.28 -0.74 9.51
CA ALA A 122 -0.32 -1.08 10.57
C ALA A 122 -0.91 -0.92 11.98
N THR A 123 -1.88 -0.01 12.16
CA THR A 123 -2.48 0.29 13.47
C THR A 123 -3.70 -0.60 13.77
N VAL A 124 -4.64 -0.72 12.85
CA VAL A 124 -5.93 -1.42 13.07
C VAL A 124 -6.32 -2.35 11.91
N GLY A 125 -5.44 -2.57 10.94
CA GLY A 125 -5.70 -3.43 9.78
C GLY A 125 -6.21 -4.83 10.15
N PRO A 126 -5.61 -5.56 11.10
CA PRO A 126 -6.07 -6.90 11.47
C PRO A 126 -7.52 -6.97 11.92
N ILE A 127 -8.02 -5.96 12.66
CA ILE A 127 -9.43 -5.94 13.06
C ILE A 127 -10.34 -5.52 11.91
N LEU A 128 -9.92 -4.56 11.07
CA LEU A 128 -10.68 -4.16 9.87
C LEU A 128 -10.84 -5.35 8.91
N LYS A 129 -9.79 -6.16 8.73
CA LYS A 129 -9.85 -7.39 7.95
C LYS A 129 -10.90 -8.37 8.47
N THR A 130 -11.00 -8.52 9.78
CA THR A 130 -12.01 -9.39 10.40
C THR A 130 -13.45 -8.91 10.09
N TYR A 131 -13.68 -7.60 10.06
CA TYR A 131 -14.98 -7.04 9.66
C TYR A 131 -15.22 -7.19 8.15
N ALA A 132 -14.21 -6.95 7.32
CA ALA A 132 -14.31 -7.11 5.87
C ALA A 132 -14.65 -8.55 5.49
N ASP A 133 -14.01 -9.55 6.11
CA ASP A 133 -14.30 -10.97 5.90
C ASP A 133 -15.76 -11.32 6.25
N LYS A 134 -16.25 -10.80 7.38
CA LYS A 134 -17.66 -11.02 7.77
C LYS A 134 -18.66 -10.38 6.80
N ALA A 135 -18.29 -9.25 6.20
CA ALA A 135 -19.11 -8.56 5.21
C ALA A 135 -18.95 -9.13 3.79
N GLY A 136 -17.99 -10.02 3.56
CA GLY A 136 -17.71 -10.59 2.24
C GLY A 136 -17.07 -9.60 1.25
N VAL A 137 -16.35 -8.59 1.77
CA VAL A 137 -15.67 -7.58 0.96
C VAL A 137 -14.15 -7.65 1.15
N VAL A 138 -13.42 -7.08 0.20
CA VAL A 138 -11.96 -6.96 0.26
C VAL A 138 -11.57 -5.67 0.96
N ILE A 139 -10.59 -5.77 1.88
CA ILE A 139 -9.77 -4.64 2.32
C ILE A 139 -8.31 -4.95 1.99
N THR A 140 -7.60 -4.03 1.36
CA THR A 140 -6.22 -4.25 0.90
C THR A 140 -5.44 -2.95 0.75
N ASN A 141 -4.12 -3.01 0.97
CA ASN A 141 -3.19 -2.00 0.46
C ASN A 141 -3.00 -2.13 -1.05
N THR A 142 -2.37 -1.13 -1.67
CA THR A 142 -2.21 -1.06 -3.13
C THR A 142 -1.09 -1.96 -3.64
N ASP A 143 -1.21 -2.40 -4.89
CA ASP A 143 -0.19 -3.18 -5.59
C ASP A 143 1.14 -2.44 -5.74
N GLY A 144 1.09 -1.12 -5.83
CA GLY A 144 2.26 -0.29 -6.13
C GLY A 144 3.00 0.23 -4.92
N ASP A 145 2.46 0.13 -3.71
CA ASP A 145 3.17 0.47 -2.47
C ASP A 145 4.11 -0.66 -2.07
N GLU A 146 5.14 -0.38 -1.27
CA GLU A 146 6.17 -1.39 -0.94
C GLU A 146 5.59 -2.71 -0.43
N PRO A 147 4.60 -2.73 0.49
CA PRO A 147 4.00 -3.98 0.92
C PRO A 147 3.31 -4.75 -0.21
N GLY A 148 2.64 -4.05 -1.13
CA GLY A 148 2.00 -4.66 -2.29
C GLY A 148 3.01 -5.23 -3.27
N VAL A 149 4.08 -4.49 -3.56
CA VAL A 149 5.19 -4.94 -4.41
C VAL A 149 5.84 -6.20 -3.82
N ALA A 150 6.14 -6.20 -2.50
CA ALA A 150 6.69 -7.37 -1.82
C ALA A 150 5.73 -8.57 -1.85
N MET A 151 4.42 -8.35 -1.63
CA MET A 151 3.41 -9.42 -1.69
C MET A 151 3.28 -10.03 -3.08
N ASN A 152 3.44 -9.24 -4.15
CA ASN A 152 3.49 -9.77 -5.51
C ASN A 152 4.73 -10.65 -5.73
N LEU A 153 5.89 -10.30 -5.17
CA LEU A 153 7.08 -11.16 -5.19
C LEU A 153 6.88 -12.43 -4.34
N VAL A 154 6.28 -12.33 -3.15
CA VAL A 154 5.93 -13.48 -2.31
C VAL A 154 5.04 -14.47 -3.07
N ARG A 155 4.06 -13.98 -3.82
CA ARG A 155 3.19 -14.82 -4.65
C ARG A 155 3.94 -15.42 -5.82
N PHE A 156 4.82 -14.65 -6.45
CA PHE A 156 5.68 -15.15 -7.52
C PHE A 156 6.55 -16.30 -7.02
N ASP A 157 7.26 -16.15 -5.90
CA ASP A 157 8.11 -17.19 -5.31
C ASP A 157 7.32 -18.49 -5.07
N LYS A 158 6.15 -18.39 -4.43
CA LYS A 158 5.27 -19.56 -4.22
C LYS A 158 4.84 -20.21 -5.53
N THR A 159 4.57 -19.40 -6.57
CA THR A 159 4.12 -19.93 -7.87
C THR A 159 5.21 -20.72 -8.57
N ILE A 160 6.47 -20.33 -8.40
CA ILE A 160 7.62 -21.05 -8.98
C ILE A 160 8.20 -22.13 -8.06
N GLY A 161 7.53 -22.43 -6.92
CA GLY A 161 7.88 -23.51 -6.01
C GLY A 161 8.98 -23.17 -5.01
N TYR A 162 9.13 -21.89 -4.65
CA TYR A 162 10.04 -21.43 -3.60
C TYR A 162 9.26 -21.03 -2.35
N ASP A 163 9.87 -21.27 -1.20
CA ASP A 163 9.33 -20.81 0.08
C ASP A 163 9.86 -19.41 0.38
N PRO A 164 9.03 -18.36 0.37
CA PRO A 164 9.46 -17.03 0.78
C PRO A 164 9.79 -17.05 2.27
N VAL A 165 11.02 -16.69 2.62
CA VAL A 165 11.55 -16.70 4.00
C VAL A 165 11.92 -15.32 4.53
N CYS A 166 12.16 -14.35 3.66
CA CYS A 166 12.34 -12.95 4.03
C CYS A 166 11.63 -12.07 3.01
N ALA A 167 11.00 -10.99 3.46
CA ALA A 167 10.41 -9.98 2.59
C ALA A 167 10.64 -8.60 3.16
N GLY A 168 10.86 -7.59 2.30
CA GLY A 168 11.13 -6.27 2.84
C GLY A 168 11.37 -5.16 1.82
N ASN A 169 11.76 -4.01 2.35
CA ASN A 169 11.93 -2.76 1.62
C ASN A 169 13.40 -2.50 1.27
N ILE A 170 13.64 -1.91 0.10
CA ILE A 170 14.96 -1.45 -0.32
C ILE A 170 15.04 0.06 -0.10
N ASN A 171 15.92 0.51 0.79
CA ASN A 171 16.04 1.93 1.14
C ASN A 171 17.43 2.47 0.81
N GLY A 172 17.47 3.66 0.22
CA GLY A 172 18.72 4.34 -0.08
C GLY A 172 19.36 4.99 1.16
N LYS A 173 18.54 5.54 2.06
CA LYS A 173 19.02 6.22 3.27
C LYS A 173 17.94 6.34 4.33
N ILE A 174 18.32 6.10 5.57
CA ILE A 174 17.51 6.40 6.75
C ILE A 174 18.32 7.32 7.69
N ASP A 175 17.68 8.35 8.22
CA ASP A 175 18.25 9.27 9.21
C ASP A 175 17.23 9.53 10.30
N HIS A 176 17.34 8.79 11.40
CA HIS A 176 16.43 8.83 12.54
C HIS A 176 16.32 10.21 13.23
N TYR A 177 17.20 11.14 12.90
CA TYR A 177 17.22 12.50 13.48
C TYR A 177 16.51 13.53 12.62
N ARG A 178 15.92 13.14 11.49
CA ARG A 178 15.11 14.06 10.66
C ARG A 178 13.88 14.54 11.42
N THR A 179 13.53 15.79 11.18
CA THR A 179 12.38 16.46 11.78
C THR A 179 11.58 17.19 10.70
N PRO A 180 10.32 17.59 10.94
CA PRO A 180 9.56 18.38 9.98
C PRO A 180 10.29 19.66 9.53
N ASP A 181 11.06 20.30 10.42
CA ASP A 181 11.82 21.50 10.07
C ASP A 181 12.99 21.19 9.13
N THR A 182 13.72 20.09 9.35
CA THR A 182 14.82 19.68 8.45
C THR A 182 14.32 19.22 7.07
N GLN A 183 13.06 18.83 6.97
CA GLN A 183 12.44 18.34 5.73
C GLN A 183 11.56 19.37 5.04
N ARG A 184 11.40 20.59 5.60
CA ARG A 184 10.51 21.63 5.10
C ARG A 184 10.78 22.00 3.65
N ALA A 185 12.01 22.31 3.29
CA ALA A 185 12.38 22.73 1.94
C ALA A 185 12.12 21.62 0.88
N PHE A 186 12.34 20.36 1.24
CA PHE A 186 12.05 19.24 0.36
C PHE A 186 10.53 19.05 0.21
N ALA A 187 9.78 19.16 1.30
CA ALA A 187 8.33 19.06 1.29
C ALA A 187 7.69 20.15 0.42
N GLU A 188 8.14 21.40 0.54
CA GLU A 188 7.67 22.52 -0.26
C GLU A 188 7.93 22.30 -1.75
N LYS A 189 9.12 21.81 -2.12
CA LYS A 189 9.48 21.50 -3.52
C LYS A 189 8.49 20.54 -4.19
N TYR A 190 7.96 19.57 -3.44
CA TYR A 190 7.06 18.55 -3.95
C TYR A 190 5.60 18.74 -3.51
N ASN A 191 5.28 19.93 -2.95
CA ASN A 191 3.95 20.27 -2.45
C ASN A 191 3.37 19.22 -1.50
N GLN A 192 4.22 18.77 -0.56
CA GLN A 192 3.86 17.77 0.44
C GLN A 192 3.94 18.34 1.87
N LYS A 193 3.33 17.63 2.83
CA LYS A 193 3.41 18.00 4.25
C LYS A 193 4.78 17.63 4.82
N PRO A 194 5.49 18.54 5.53
CA PRO A 194 6.80 18.24 6.13
C PRO A 194 6.80 17.01 7.05
N ILE A 195 5.73 16.79 7.82
CA ILE A 195 5.60 15.64 8.71
C ILE A 195 5.59 14.31 7.93
N MET A 196 4.92 14.26 6.77
CA MET A 196 4.89 13.08 5.91
C MET A 196 6.28 12.79 5.32
N ILE A 197 6.95 13.81 4.80
CA ILE A 197 8.32 13.68 4.29
C ILE A 197 9.30 13.25 5.38
N THR A 198 9.09 13.69 6.62
CA THR A 198 9.92 13.24 7.75
C THR A 198 9.76 11.73 7.98
N SER A 199 8.55 11.21 7.90
CA SER A 199 8.29 9.77 8.10
C SER A 199 8.99 8.88 7.06
N PHE A 200 9.18 9.38 5.83
CA PHE A 200 9.95 8.68 4.79
C PHE A 200 11.46 8.65 5.09
N ALA A 201 11.96 9.69 5.76
CA ALA A 201 13.38 9.84 5.99
C ALA A 201 13.84 9.22 7.32
N ASP A 202 12.99 9.15 8.34
CA ASP A 202 13.38 8.78 9.70
C ASP A 202 13.15 7.32 10.08
N GLY A 203 12.59 6.52 9.13
CA GLY A 203 12.28 5.11 9.32
C GLY A 203 10.88 4.83 9.85
N THR A 204 10.07 5.86 10.16
CA THR A 204 8.69 5.68 10.63
C THR A 204 7.82 4.99 9.58
N LYS A 205 7.83 5.50 8.35
CA LYS A 205 7.06 4.93 7.24
C LYS A 205 7.50 3.49 6.94
N LEU A 206 8.80 3.24 6.88
CA LEU A 206 9.38 1.91 6.72
C LEU A 206 8.86 0.93 7.79
N SER A 207 8.84 1.32 9.07
CA SER A 207 8.35 0.46 10.15
C SER A 207 6.87 0.12 10.00
N MET A 208 6.06 1.05 9.52
CA MET A 208 4.65 0.82 9.25
C MET A 208 4.45 -0.14 8.06
N GLU A 209 5.15 0.08 6.96
CA GLU A 209 5.06 -0.76 5.76
C GLU A 209 5.54 -2.20 6.03
N THR A 210 6.63 -2.38 6.75
CA THR A 210 7.10 -3.71 7.14
C THR A 210 6.15 -4.40 8.12
N THR A 211 5.45 -3.64 8.98
CA THR A 211 4.37 -4.20 9.83
C THR A 211 3.18 -4.67 8.99
N VAL A 212 2.75 -3.88 8.01
CA VAL A 212 1.72 -4.30 7.05
C VAL A 212 2.12 -5.59 6.35
N LEU A 213 3.36 -5.66 5.87
CA LEU A 213 3.91 -6.83 5.18
C LEU A 213 3.97 -8.05 6.11
N ALA A 214 4.42 -7.88 7.36
CA ALA A 214 4.45 -8.94 8.37
C ALA A 214 3.04 -9.49 8.64
N ASN A 215 2.06 -8.60 8.82
CA ASN A 215 0.68 -8.98 9.07
C ASN A 215 0.01 -9.65 7.86
N ALA A 216 0.45 -9.33 6.63
CA ALA A 216 -0.04 -9.94 5.40
C ALA A 216 0.60 -11.30 5.08
N THR A 217 1.87 -11.51 5.45
CA THR A 217 2.61 -12.75 5.21
C THR A 217 2.50 -13.75 6.36
N GLY A 218 2.27 -13.27 7.58
CA GLY A 218 2.43 -14.04 8.82
C GLY A 218 3.88 -14.08 9.31
N PHE A 219 4.78 -13.31 8.71
CA PHE A 219 6.19 -13.24 9.09
C PHE A 219 6.39 -12.48 10.40
N GLY A 220 7.45 -12.84 11.10
CA GLY A 220 7.92 -12.11 12.29
C GLY A 220 9.05 -11.15 11.97
N VAL A 221 9.84 -10.82 12.99
CA VAL A 221 11.11 -10.08 12.87
C VAL A 221 12.24 -10.95 13.44
N GLY A 222 13.42 -10.88 12.83
CA GLY A 222 14.59 -11.61 13.29
C GLY A 222 15.13 -11.08 14.63
N GLN A 223 14.96 -9.79 14.86
CA GLN A 223 15.24 -9.08 16.11
C GLN A 223 14.39 -7.83 16.24
N THR A 224 14.31 -7.25 17.44
CA THR A 224 13.61 -5.98 17.66
C THR A 224 14.20 -4.87 16.78
N GLY A 225 13.36 -4.30 15.92
CA GLY A 225 13.76 -3.25 14.97
C GLY A 225 14.31 -3.78 13.65
N MET A 226 14.26 -5.10 13.42
CA MET A 226 14.81 -5.77 12.24
C MET A 226 16.35 -5.69 12.17
N PHE A 227 16.99 -6.31 11.20
CA PHE A 227 18.44 -6.23 11.05
C PHE A 227 18.88 -4.92 10.38
N GLY A 228 18.16 -4.52 9.31
CA GLY A 228 18.43 -3.27 8.62
C GLY A 228 19.80 -3.26 7.94
N LEU A 229 20.02 -4.19 7.02
CA LEU A 229 21.34 -4.44 6.44
C LEU A 229 21.87 -3.28 5.62
N GLU A 230 23.07 -2.79 5.95
CA GLU A 230 23.82 -1.86 5.09
C GLU A 230 24.58 -2.66 4.02
N CYS A 231 24.29 -2.41 2.76
CA CYS A 231 24.94 -3.07 1.63
C CYS A 231 24.86 -2.19 0.36
N ASP A 232 25.72 -2.46 -0.62
CA ASP A 232 25.76 -1.70 -1.87
C ASP A 232 24.67 -2.13 -2.85
N HIS A 233 24.25 -3.39 -2.81
CA HIS A 233 23.18 -3.91 -3.65
C HIS A 233 22.31 -4.92 -2.89
N VAL A 234 20.99 -4.90 -3.14
CA VAL A 234 20.02 -5.75 -2.41
C VAL A 234 20.33 -7.25 -2.47
N LYS A 235 20.96 -7.73 -3.53
CA LYS A 235 21.40 -9.14 -3.64
C LYS A 235 22.44 -9.54 -2.59
N GLU A 236 23.17 -8.57 -2.02
CA GLU A 236 24.17 -8.83 -0.98
C GLU A 236 23.54 -9.23 0.36
N THR A 237 22.23 -9.09 0.50
CA THR A 237 21.48 -9.67 1.63
C THR A 237 21.73 -11.17 1.77
N LEU A 238 21.98 -11.88 0.66
CA LEU A 238 22.36 -13.29 0.65
C LEU A 238 23.74 -13.60 1.26
N ASN A 239 24.60 -12.59 1.44
CA ASN A 239 25.86 -12.76 2.14
C ASN A 239 25.68 -12.75 3.69
N PHE A 240 24.58 -12.22 4.15
CA PHE A 240 24.25 -12.14 5.57
C PHE A 240 23.26 -13.22 6.00
N PHE A 241 22.15 -13.38 5.27
CA PHE A 241 21.12 -14.32 5.63
C PHE A 241 21.54 -15.76 5.30
N THR A 242 21.30 -16.65 6.26
CA THR A 242 21.45 -18.10 6.12
C THR A 242 20.13 -18.78 6.51
N PRO A 243 19.90 -20.05 6.14
CA PRO A 243 18.67 -20.76 6.50
C PRO A 243 18.34 -20.74 7.99
N GLU A 244 19.35 -20.65 8.86
CA GLU A 244 19.18 -20.61 10.32
C GLU A 244 18.45 -19.36 10.79
N HIS A 245 18.58 -18.24 10.10
CA HIS A 245 17.84 -17.01 10.42
C HIS A 245 16.33 -17.19 10.28
N PHE A 246 15.89 -18.17 9.53
CA PHE A 246 14.49 -18.46 9.21
C PHE A 246 13.95 -19.72 9.88
N ALA A 247 14.72 -20.35 10.78
CA ALA A 247 14.34 -21.59 11.45
C ALA A 247 13.04 -21.48 12.28
N ASN A 248 12.70 -20.29 12.73
CA ASN A 248 11.47 -20.01 13.48
C ASN A 248 10.32 -19.43 12.60
N GLY A 249 10.47 -19.43 11.29
CA GLY A 249 9.55 -18.88 10.30
C GLY A 249 10.13 -17.70 9.54
N GLY A 250 9.38 -17.24 8.54
CA GLY A 250 9.79 -16.08 7.74
C GLY A 250 9.88 -14.78 8.54
N ILE A 251 10.70 -13.86 8.06
CA ILE A 251 10.88 -12.55 8.68
C ILE A 251 10.65 -11.41 7.69
N VAL A 252 10.30 -10.23 8.20
CA VAL A 252 10.39 -8.98 7.45
C VAL A 252 11.69 -8.26 7.82
N ASP A 253 12.28 -7.57 6.83
CA ASP A 253 13.49 -6.80 7.03
C ASP A 253 13.60 -5.66 6.02
N TYR A 254 14.71 -4.93 6.02
CA TYR A 254 14.99 -3.86 5.06
C TYR A 254 16.49 -3.73 4.81
N THR A 255 16.84 -3.04 3.73
CA THR A 255 18.22 -2.66 3.43
C THR A 255 18.42 -1.14 3.48
N ILE A 256 19.64 -0.71 3.76
CA ILE A 256 20.08 0.70 3.75
C ILE A 256 21.24 0.85 2.78
N GLY A 257 21.18 1.86 1.92
CA GLY A 257 22.23 2.15 0.95
C GLY A 257 22.18 1.28 -0.32
N ALA A 258 21.44 0.19 -0.30
CA ALA A 258 21.39 -0.79 -1.37
C ALA A 258 20.82 -0.23 -2.67
N GLU A 259 21.50 -0.43 -3.79
CA GLU A 259 20.86 -0.31 -5.09
C GLU A 259 19.73 -1.36 -5.22
N PRO A 260 18.60 -0.97 -5.79
CA PRO A 260 18.27 0.27 -6.54
C PRO A 260 17.78 1.46 -5.68
N HIS A 261 17.98 1.49 -4.37
CA HIS A 261 17.62 2.56 -3.41
C HIS A 261 16.12 2.76 -3.20
N THR A 262 15.28 1.91 -3.75
CA THR A 262 13.81 1.94 -3.68
C THR A 262 13.24 0.58 -4.11
N GLY A 263 11.99 0.31 -3.75
CA GLY A 263 11.30 -0.92 -4.11
C GLY A 263 11.31 -1.97 -3.01
N ALA A 264 11.07 -3.21 -3.38
CA ALA A 264 10.95 -4.30 -2.42
C ALA A 264 11.72 -5.55 -2.87
N PHE A 265 12.06 -6.40 -1.90
CA PHE A 265 12.72 -7.68 -2.15
C PHE A 265 12.06 -8.81 -1.39
N VAL A 266 12.28 -10.01 -1.88
CA VAL A 266 11.92 -11.28 -1.21
C VAL A 266 13.10 -12.23 -1.35
N ILE A 267 13.39 -12.96 -0.29
CA ILE A 267 14.32 -14.09 -0.33
C ILE A 267 13.48 -15.37 -0.34
N GLY A 268 13.59 -16.12 -1.43
CA GLY A 268 13.00 -17.44 -1.59
C GLY A 268 14.00 -18.54 -1.26
N TYR A 269 13.54 -19.61 -0.64
CA TYR A 269 14.32 -20.78 -0.29
C TYR A 269 13.88 -21.99 -1.09
N ASN A 270 14.85 -22.73 -1.63
CA ASN A 270 14.61 -24.01 -2.29
C ASN A 270 15.88 -24.86 -2.31
N GLU A 271 15.79 -26.09 -1.80
CA GLU A 271 16.90 -27.05 -1.73
C GLU A 271 16.90 -28.08 -2.86
N ASP A 272 15.91 -28.07 -3.78
CA ASP A 272 15.85 -29.03 -4.87
C ASP A 272 17.06 -28.86 -5.80
N PRO A 273 17.90 -29.91 -5.97
CA PRO A 273 19.13 -29.79 -6.78
C PRO A 273 18.87 -29.45 -8.26
N MET A 274 17.71 -29.85 -8.81
CA MET A 274 17.35 -29.52 -10.18
C MET A 274 17.01 -28.05 -10.30
N ASN A 275 16.25 -27.51 -9.35
CA ASN A 275 15.94 -26.07 -9.31
C ASN A 275 17.22 -25.25 -9.12
N GLN A 276 18.14 -25.68 -8.22
CA GLN A 276 19.43 -25.01 -8.03
C GLN A 276 20.24 -24.95 -9.32
N GLN A 277 20.28 -26.05 -10.09
CA GLN A 277 20.95 -26.09 -11.39
C GLN A 277 20.36 -25.08 -12.38
N TYR A 278 19.03 -24.96 -12.45
CA TYR A 278 18.38 -23.97 -13.30
C TYR A 278 18.64 -22.54 -12.83
N MET A 279 18.59 -22.29 -11.52
CA MET A 279 18.85 -20.95 -10.98
C MET A 279 20.29 -20.49 -11.22
N ASP A 280 21.27 -21.38 -11.10
CA ASP A 280 22.65 -21.08 -11.47
C ASP A 280 22.79 -20.80 -12.97
N TYR A 281 22.16 -21.60 -13.81
CA TYR A 281 22.13 -21.37 -15.26
C TYR A 281 21.55 -19.99 -15.62
N PHE A 282 20.48 -19.58 -14.93
CA PHE A 282 19.84 -18.26 -15.11
C PHE A 282 20.54 -17.12 -14.34
N LYS A 283 21.70 -17.37 -13.74
CA LYS A 283 22.50 -16.35 -13.01
C LYS A 283 21.84 -15.77 -11.77
N MET A 284 21.00 -16.56 -11.13
CA MET A 284 20.34 -16.20 -9.88
C MET A 284 21.19 -16.54 -8.63
N GLY A 285 22.23 -17.36 -8.77
CA GLY A 285 23.11 -17.83 -7.71
C GLY A 285 23.04 -19.33 -7.47
N GLU A 286 23.90 -19.83 -6.57
CA GLU A 286 24.05 -21.27 -6.29
C GLU A 286 22.99 -21.80 -5.32
N GLY A 287 22.29 -20.91 -4.60
CA GLY A 287 21.25 -21.28 -3.62
C GLY A 287 21.82 -21.74 -2.27
N PRO A 288 20.98 -22.26 -1.36
CA PRO A 288 19.52 -22.48 -1.48
C PRO A 288 18.66 -21.22 -1.31
N LEU A 289 19.24 -20.07 -1.03
CA LEU A 289 18.57 -18.79 -0.89
C LEU A 289 18.72 -17.95 -2.19
N TYR A 290 17.65 -17.33 -2.62
CA TYR A 290 17.60 -16.51 -3.85
C TYR A 290 16.89 -15.20 -3.59
N CYS A 291 17.49 -14.08 -4.03
CA CYS A 291 16.92 -12.76 -3.87
C CYS A 291 16.17 -12.34 -5.15
N PHE A 292 14.86 -12.15 -5.01
CA PHE A 292 13.99 -11.56 -6.03
C PHE A 292 13.65 -10.14 -5.60
N TYR A 293 13.66 -9.17 -6.53
CA TYR A 293 13.38 -7.79 -6.18
C TYR A 293 12.77 -7.02 -7.33
N THR A 294 11.97 -6.01 -6.96
CA THR A 294 11.44 -5.00 -7.89
C THR A 294 12.14 -3.67 -7.60
N PRO A 295 12.81 -3.05 -8.61
CA PRO A 295 13.65 -1.87 -8.40
C PRO A 295 12.85 -0.56 -8.31
N TYR A 296 11.57 -0.60 -8.02
CA TYR A 296 10.67 0.54 -7.88
C TYR A 296 9.42 0.17 -7.10
N HIS A 297 8.74 1.20 -6.61
CA HIS A 297 7.36 1.14 -6.16
C HIS A 297 6.61 2.35 -6.71
N LEU A 298 5.36 2.17 -7.13
CA LEU A 298 4.57 3.18 -7.85
C LEU A 298 3.13 3.23 -7.31
N PRO A 299 2.94 3.69 -6.04
CA PRO A 299 1.70 3.49 -5.28
C PRO A 299 0.43 3.84 -6.04
N HIS A 300 0.27 5.11 -6.44
CA HIS A 300 -0.94 5.57 -7.12
C HIS A 300 -1.00 5.17 -8.61
N LEU A 301 0.15 4.86 -9.23
CA LEU A 301 0.17 4.50 -10.66
C LEU A 301 -0.35 3.09 -10.92
N GLN A 302 -0.23 2.18 -9.95
CA GLN A 302 -0.73 0.79 -10.05
C GLN A 302 -2.10 0.59 -9.37
N ILE A 303 -2.74 1.65 -8.92
CA ILE A 303 -4.00 1.58 -8.17
C ILE A 303 -5.13 0.86 -8.92
N THR A 304 -5.17 1.00 -10.24
CA THR A 304 -6.18 0.37 -11.07
C THR A 304 -6.07 -1.16 -11.06
N THR A 305 -4.85 -1.70 -10.95
CA THR A 305 -4.63 -3.14 -10.77
C THR A 305 -5.24 -3.63 -9.46
N THR A 306 -5.00 -2.91 -8.37
CA THR A 306 -5.57 -3.24 -7.06
C THR A 306 -7.10 -3.25 -7.07
N VAL A 307 -7.70 -2.21 -7.66
CA VAL A 307 -9.16 -2.12 -7.80
C VAL A 307 -9.71 -3.28 -8.63
N ALA A 308 -9.07 -3.62 -9.75
CA ALA A 308 -9.48 -4.75 -10.58
C ALA A 308 -9.45 -6.07 -9.80
N ARG A 309 -8.36 -6.31 -9.06
CA ARG A 309 -8.21 -7.53 -8.24
C ARG A 309 -9.29 -7.62 -7.16
N ALA A 310 -9.51 -6.54 -6.43
CA ALA A 310 -10.51 -6.49 -5.38
C ALA A 310 -11.94 -6.68 -5.92
N ALA A 311 -12.33 -5.90 -6.94
CA ALA A 311 -13.71 -5.86 -7.40
C ALA A 311 -14.08 -7.02 -8.33
N LEU A 312 -13.16 -7.49 -9.18
CA LEU A 312 -13.47 -8.51 -10.19
C LEU A 312 -13.13 -9.92 -9.72
N PHE A 313 -12.15 -10.07 -8.84
CA PHE A 313 -11.67 -11.39 -8.42
C PHE A 313 -11.80 -11.65 -6.91
N GLY A 314 -12.22 -10.65 -6.12
CA GLY A 314 -12.24 -10.77 -4.66
C GLY A 314 -10.83 -11.00 -4.07
N ASP A 315 -9.79 -10.58 -4.79
CA ASP A 315 -8.40 -10.82 -4.44
C ASP A 315 -7.78 -9.57 -3.80
N ALA A 316 -7.20 -9.76 -2.60
CA ALA A 316 -6.48 -8.72 -1.88
C ALA A 316 -4.98 -8.82 -2.17
N THR A 317 -4.33 -7.70 -2.51
CA THR A 317 -2.89 -7.68 -2.79
C THR A 317 -2.07 -7.84 -1.52
N ALA A 318 -2.22 -6.90 -0.58
CA ALA A 318 -1.61 -6.92 0.73
C ALA A 318 -2.70 -6.64 1.78
N THR A 319 -3.05 -7.64 2.55
CA THR A 319 -4.09 -7.59 3.57
C THR A 319 -3.68 -8.42 4.77
N PRO A 320 -3.97 -8.00 6.00
CA PRO A 320 -3.65 -8.77 7.19
C PRO A 320 -4.35 -10.13 7.21
N LEU A 321 -3.78 -11.10 7.92
CA LEU A 321 -4.36 -12.44 8.11
C LEU A 321 -5.47 -12.48 9.19
N GLY A 322 -5.99 -11.33 9.61
CA GLY A 322 -7.01 -11.22 10.65
C GLY A 322 -6.47 -11.26 12.08
N LYS A 323 -5.17 -11.40 12.25
CA LYS A 323 -4.44 -11.31 13.53
C LYS A 323 -3.11 -10.60 13.30
N PRO A 324 -2.64 -9.78 14.25
CA PRO A 324 -1.32 -9.18 14.15
C PRO A 324 -0.23 -10.23 14.39
N THR A 325 0.87 -10.11 13.66
CA THR A 325 2.13 -10.86 13.88
C THR A 325 3.24 -9.95 14.36
N CYS A 326 3.17 -8.67 14.00
CA CYS A 326 4.08 -7.61 14.42
C CYS A 326 3.33 -6.33 14.75
N ASP A 327 3.96 -5.50 15.57
CA ASP A 327 3.54 -4.14 15.90
C ASP A 327 4.65 -3.14 15.59
N VAL A 328 4.26 -1.88 15.32
CA VAL A 328 5.19 -0.77 15.19
C VAL A 328 5.60 -0.29 16.58
N MET A 329 6.91 -0.29 16.85
CA MET A 329 7.47 0.33 18.04
C MET A 329 8.22 1.60 17.67
N THR A 330 7.89 2.70 18.33
CA THR A 330 8.60 3.98 18.18
C THR A 330 9.29 4.38 19.48
N LYS A 331 10.50 4.92 19.37
CA LYS A 331 11.16 5.60 20.50
C LYS A 331 10.84 7.09 20.42
N ALA A 332 10.37 7.67 21.54
CA ALA A 332 10.26 9.11 21.64
C ALA A 332 11.63 9.76 21.49
N LYS A 333 11.78 10.67 20.56
CA LYS A 333 12.97 11.51 20.46
C LYS A 333 12.92 12.51 21.62
N ARG A 334 13.96 12.55 22.44
CA ARG A 334 14.13 13.65 23.38
C ARG A 334 14.55 14.89 22.58
N THR A 335 13.76 15.94 22.70
CA THR A 335 14.11 17.29 22.23
C THR A 335 15.17 17.91 23.13
#